data_ec02509f2a60c1e6c04e8d014cb7a049
#
_entry.id   ec02509f2a60c1e6c04e8d014cb7a049
#
_cell.length_a   1.000
_cell.length_b   1.000
_cell.length_c   1.000
_cell.angle_alpha   90.00
_cell.angle_beta   90.00
_cell.angle_gamma   90.00
#
_symmetry.space_group_name_H-M   'P 1'
#
loop_
_entity.id
_entity.type
_entity.pdbx_description
1 polymer ?
#
loop_
_entity_poly.entity_id
_entity_poly.type
_entity_poly.pdbx_seq_one_letter_code
_entity_poly.pdbx_strand_id
1 'polypeptide(L)'
;MKFEEWEPYYQRILDYFGFGREEDEEAARILSSLLSRDDFALLSGMLCNAEVIVAGNAPSLPADIKNTNFSGKIVIAADAAARVLKKGGVTPQIVFTDLDGLDDDVLEMNAEGTLLAVHAHGDNIPLVKSWVPKMQGPVVGTTQSAPLSNVYNFGGFSDGDRGVFAAHELGASSVSLIGFDLDDTSVDPVKHGKLMIARKLLHLIGHDI
;
A
#
# COMPACT_ATOMS: atom_id res chain seq x y z
N MET A 1 -9.15 1.05 -10.11
CA MET A 1 -9.32 -0.04 -11.12
C MET A 1 -10.34 -1.02 -10.60
N LYS A 2 -11.36 -1.35 -11.37
CA LYS A 2 -12.35 -2.37 -10.96
C LYS A 2 -11.71 -3.76 -10.94
N PHE A 3 -12.24 -4.67 -10.12
CA PHE A 3 -11.64 -6.01 -9.98
C PHE A 3 -11.61 -6.78 -11.31
N GLU A 4 -12.64 -6.66 -12.14
CA GLU A 4 -12.71 -7.30 -13.46
C GLU A 4 -11.61 -6.82 -14.42
N GLU A 5 -11.15 -5.57 -14.26
CA GLU A 5 -10.03 -5.00 -15.02
C GLU A 5 -8.67 -5.44 -14.43
N TRP A 6 -8.62 -5.61 -13.12
CA TRP A 6 -7.43 -6.06 -12.37
C TRP A 6 -7.17 -7.56 -12.55
N GLU A 7 -8.19 -8.39 -12.55
CA GLU A 7 -8.08 -9.85 -12.51
C GLU A 7 -7.13 -10.45 -13.56
N PRO A 8 -7.09 -10.00 -14.84
CA PRO A 8 -6.13 -10.51 -15.81
C PRO A 8 -4.66 -10.24 -15.45
N TYR A 9 -4.36 -9.14 -14.77
CA TYR A 9 -3.01 -8.83 -14.27
C TYR A 9 -2.69 -9.70 -13.07
N TYR A 10 -3.61 -9.82 -12.13
CA TYR A 10 -3.48 -10.66 -10.96
C TYR A 10 -3.18 -12.13 -11.34
N GLN A 11 -3.92 -12.69 -12.28
CA GLN A 11 -3.66 -14.05 -12.74
C GLN A 11 -2.25 -14.21 -13.32
N ARG A 12 -1.76 -13.27 -14.11
CA ARG A 12 -0.39 -13.29 -14.65
C ARG A 12 0.67 -13.19 -13.55
N ILE A 13 0.39 -12.45 -12.47
CA ILE A 13 1.27 -12.32 -11.31
C ILE A 13 1.33 -13.66 -10.57
N LEU A 14 0.18 -14.31 -10.33
CA LEU A 14 0.13 -15.64 -9.73
C LEU A 14 0.93 -16.65 -10.54
N ASP A 15 0.73 -16.68 -11.86
CA ASP A 15 1.44 -17.60 -12.76
C ASP A 15 2.95 -17.34 -12.77
N TYR A 16 3.37 -16.06 -12.72
CA TYR A 16 4.79 -15.68 -12.76
C TYR A 16 5.56 -16.08 -11.48
N PHE A 17 4.93 -15.91 -10.31
CA PHE A 17 5.56 -16.22 -9.02
C PHE A 17 5.21 -17.60 -8.49
N GLY A 18 4.24 -18.29 -9.08
CA GLY A 18 3.72 -19.56 -8.54
C GLY A 18 2.92 -19.40 -7.26
N PHE A 19 2.26 -18.24 -7.06
CA PHE A 19 1.43 -17.99 -5.90
C PHE A 19 0.04 -18.61 -6.04
N GLY A 20 -0.57 -18.99 -4.92
CA GLY A 20 -1.90 -19.56 -4.88
C GLY A 20 -2.99 -18.51 -4.68
N ARG A 21 -4.07 -18.59 -5.48
CA ARG A 21 -5.24 -17.73 -5.34
C ARG A 21 -6.01 -18.03 -4.05
N GLU A 22 -6.14 -19.32 -3.71
CA GLU A 22 -6.92 -19.78 -2.55
C GLU A 22 -6.34 -19.24 -1.24
N GLU A 23 -5.01 -19.16 -1.13
CA GLU A 23 -4.31 -18.61 0.02
C GLU A 23 -4.56 -17.09 0.16
N ASP A 24 -4.59 -16.34 -0.93
CA ASP A 24 -4.90 -14.92 -0.92
C ASP A 24 -6.36 -14.66 -0.49
N GLU A 25 -7.30 -15.46 -1.01
CA GLU A 25 -8.70 -15.37 -0.64
C GLU A 25 -8.93 -15.74 0.83
N GLU A 26 -8.21 -16.75 1.34
CA GLU A 26 -8.24 -17.11 2.77
C GLU A 26 -7.68 -15.98 3.63
N ALA A 27 -6.56 -15.37 3.24
CA ALA A 27 -5.99 -14.23 3.94
C ALA A 27 -6.97 -13.05 3.99
N ALA A 28 -7.66 -12.77 2.88
CA ALA A 28 -8.68 -11.73 2.83
C ALA A 28 -9.88 -12.03 3.77
N ARG A 29 -10.35 -13.28 3.82
CA ARG A 29 -11.42 -13.71 4.76
C ARG A 29 -10.98 -13.56 6.21
N ILE A 30 -9.75 -13.94 6.54
CA ILE A 30 -9.20 -13.80 7.89
C ILE A 30 -9.11 -12.31 8.26
N LEU A 31 -8.54 -11.48 7.39
CA LEU A 31 -8.48 -10.03 7.62
C LEU A 31 -9.88 -9.45 7.85
N SER A 32 -10.84 -9.76 6.96
CA SER A 32 -12.23 -9.34 7.07
C SER A 32 -12.84 -9.67 8.45
N SER A 33 -12.56 -10.86 8.98
CA SER A 33 -13.08 -11.31 10.27
C SER A 33 -12.45 -10.63 11.48
N LEU A 34 -11.22 -10.12 11.35
CA LEU A 34 -10.46 -9.47 12.42
C LEU A 34 -10.69 -7.96 12.49
N LEU A 35 -11.14 -7.35 11.40
CA LEU A 35 -11.45 -5.92 11.37
C LEU A 35 -12.66 -5.62 12.23
N SER A 36 -12.46 -4.90 13.34
CA SER A 36 -13.53 -4.42 14.21
C SER A 36 -14.22 -3.15 13.69
N ARG A 37 -13.66 -2.54 12.64
CA ARG A 37 -14.10 -1.29 12.00
C ARG A 37 -13.73 -1.31 10.52
N ASP A 38 -14.39 -0.47 9.76
CA ASP A 38 -14.09 -0.20 8.36
C ASP A 38 -14.05 1.31 8.16
N ASP A 39 -12.84 1.84 7.99
CA ASP A 39 -12.59 3.26 7.82
C ASP A 39 -12.45 3.66 6.34
N PHE A 40 -13.07 2.92 5.42
CA PHE A 40 -13.03 3.22 3.98
C PHE A 40 -13.56 4.63 3.66
N ALA A 41 -14.61 5.07 4.34
CA ALA A 41 -15.15 6.42 4.13
C ALA A 41 -14.13 7.51 4.51
N LEU A 42 -13.31 7.28 5.56
CA LEU A 42 -12.20 8.16 5.93
C LEU A 42 -11.12 8.17 4.86
N LEU A 43 -10.66 6.99 4.40
CA LEU A 43 -9.67 6.86 3.33
C LEU A 43 -10.13 7.59 2.07
N SER A 44 -11.38 7.34 1.63
CA SER A 44 -11.96 7.98 0.45
C SER A 44 -12.07 9.50 0.61
N GLY A 45 -12.47 9.98 1.78
CA GLY A 45 -12.55 11.41 2.07
C GLY A 45 -11.19 12.11 2.08
N MET A 46 -10.14 11.43 2.56
CA MET A 46 -8.76 11.94 2.55
C MET A 46 -8.20 12.08 1.12
N LEU A 47 -8.52 11.16 0.22
CA LEU A 47 -7.92 11.10 -1.11
C LEU A 47 -8.72 11.88 -2.16
N CYS A 48 -10.04 12.03 -1.98
CA CYS A 48 -10.90 12.71 -2.95
C CYS A 48 -10.49 14.19 -3.14
N ASN A 49 -10.14 14.54 -4.38
CA ASN A 49 -9.64 15.86 -4.79
C ASN A 49 -8.34 16.32 -4.09
N ALA A 50 -7.61 15.41 -3.40
CA ALA A 50 -6.36 15.74 -2.73
C ALA A 50 -5.17 15.73 -3.71
N GLU A 51 -4.16 16.55 -3.43
CA GLU A 51 -2.81 16.36 -3.95
C GLU A 51 -2.12 15.30 -3.08
N VAL A 52 -1.63 14.23 -3.69
CA VAL A 52 -1.08 13.07 -2.97
C VAL A 52 0.40 12.90 -3.28
N ILE A 53 1.18 12.61 -2.26
CA ILE A 53 2.57 12.14 -2.38
C ILE A 53 2.60 10.68 -1.92
N VAL A 54 3.06 9.78 -2.77
CA VAL A 54 3.31 8.38 -2.40
C VAL A 54 4.80 8.19 -2.23
N ALA A 55 5.21 7.74 -1.05
CA ALA A 55 6.60 7.46 -0.71
C ALA A 55 6.88 5.97 -0.72
N GLY A 56 7.72 5.52 -1.65
CA GLY A 56 8.37 4.21 -1.62
C GLY A 56 9.58 4.23 -0.69
N ASN A 57 10.22 3.06 -0.49
CA ASN A 57 11.35 2.92 0.43
C ASN A 57 12.70 2.71 -0.31
N ALA A 58 12.91 3.40 -1.45
CA ALA A 58 14.19 3.39 -2.12
C ALA A 58 15.25 4.19 -1.35
N PRO A 59 16.56 3.92 -1.56
CA PRO A 59 17.64 4.64 -0.90
C PRO A 59 17.63 6.16 -1.11
N SER A 60 16.97 6.65 -2.16
CA SER A 60 16.81 8.09 -2.45
C SER A 60 15.87 8.80 -1.49
N LEU A 61 14.94 8.09 -0.82
CA LEU A 61 13.87 8.69 -0.02
C LEU A 61 14.34 9.75 0.99
N PRO A 62 15.44 9.58 1.77
CA PRO A 62 15.91 10.62 2.70
C PRO A 62 16.34 11.92 2.02
N ALA A 63 16.82 11.86 0.78
CA ALA A 63 17.16 13.04 0.00
C ALA A 63 15.91 13.68 -0.62
N ASP A 64 14.98 12.86 -1.09
CA ASP A 64 13.73 13.32 -1.69
C ASP A 64 12.87 14.06 -0.65
N ILE A 65 12.83 13.58 0.60
CA ILE A 65 12.12 14.24 1.71
C ILE A 65 12.60 15.68 1.90
N LYS A 66 13.91 15.94 1.82
CA LYS A 66 14.49 17.29 2.00
C LYS A 66 14.12 18.26 0.88
N ASN A 67 13.84 17.74 -0.31
CA ASN A 67 13.56 18.52 -1.51
C ASN A 67 12.06 18.59 -1.85
N THR A 68 11.20 17.93 -1.07
CA THR A 68 9.77 17.84 -1.35
C THR A 68 8.97 18.80 -0.47
N ASN A 69 8.03 19.53 -1.07
CA ASN A 69 7.04 20.32 -0.33
C ASN A 69 5.81 19.47 0.00
N PHE A 70 5.62 19.17 1.28
CA PHE A 70 4.51 18.37 1.80
C PHE A 70 3.30 19.21 2.24
N SER A 71 3.41 20.54 2.24
CA SER A 71 2.36 21.42 2.75
C SER A 71 1.05 21.26 1.98
N GLY A 72 -0.03 20.97 2.70
CA GLY A 72 -1.38 20.82 2.12
C GLY A 72 -1.60 19.52 1.33
N LYS A 73 -0.65 18.59 1.36
CA LYS A 73 -0.73 17.32 0.61
C LYS A 73 -0.98 16.15 1.55
N ILE A 74 -1.65 15.13 1.03
CA ILE A 74 -1.78 13.84 1.71
C ILE A 74 -0.54 13.00 1.39
N VAL A 75 0.09 12.45 2.42
CA VAL A 75 1.26 11.59 2.29
C VAL A 75 0.86 10.14 2.54
N ILE A 76 1.07 9.30 1.54
CA ILE A 76 0.96 7.84 1.63
C ILE A 76 2.37 7.26 1.74
N ALA A 77 2.61 6.42 2.72
CA ALA A 77 3.85 5.65 2.84
C ALA A 77 3.64 4.20 2.45
N ALA A 78 4.60 3.61 1.75
CA ALA A 78 4.68 2.18 1.50
C ALA A 78 5.52 1.53 2.61
N ASP A 79 4.86 0.80 3.50
CA ASP A 79 5.44 0.00 4.56
C ASP A 79 6.57 0.74 5.33
N ALA A 80 7.81 0.26 5.31
CA ALA A 80 8.95 0.82 6.02
C ALA A 80 9.28 2.29 5.65
N ALA A 81 8.77 2.83 4.54
CA ALA A 81 8.91 4.25 4.20
C ALA A 81 8.28 5.17 5.26
N ALA A 82 7.28 4.69 6.01
CA ALA A 82 6.65 5.43 7.10
C ALA A 82 7.68 5.88 8.17
N ARG A 83 8.60 4.99 8.54
CA ARG A 83 9.66 5.30 9.51
C ARG A 83 10.68 6.29 8.97
N VAL A 84 11.02 6.19 7.69
CA VAL A 84 11.96 7.12 7.05
C VAL A 84 11.36 8.51 6.99
N LEU A 85 10.07 8.62 6.64
CA LEU A 85 9.32 9.87 6.66
C LEU A 85 9.28 10.46 8.08
N LYS A 86 8.89 9.67 9.11
CA LYS A 86 8.84 10.11 10.52
C LYS A 86 10.20 10.65 10.99
N LYS A 87 11.30 9.97 10.65
CA LYS A 87 12.67 10.44 10.93
C LYS A 87 13.01 11.74 10.20
N GLY A 88 12.43 11.95 9.02
CA GLY A 88 12.56 13.18 8.23
C GLY A 88 11.63 14.31 8.69
N GLY A 89 10.85 14.12 9.77
CA GLY A 89 9.90 15.09 10.30
C GLY A 89 8.54 15.13 9.59
N VAL A 90 8.22 14.10 8.81
CA VAL A 90 6.95 13.98 8.08
C VAL A 90 6.18 12.78 8.59
N THR A 91 5.02 13.01 9.22
CA THR A 91 4.10 11.91 9.59
C THR A 91 3.17 11.62 8.43
N PRO A 92 3.19 10.39 7.85
CA PRO A 92 2.26 10.04 6.79
C PRO A 92 0.83 9.94 7.33
N GLN A 93 -0.15 10.39 6.55
CA GLN A 93 -1.56 10.24 6.90
C GLN A 93 -2.09 8.85 6.62
N ILE A 94 -1.47 8.14 5.68
CA ILE A 94 -1.87 6.79 5.26
C ILE A 94 -0.61 5.92 5.11
N VAL A 95 -0.65 4.68 5.58
CA VAL A 95 0.40 3.67 5.35
C VAL A 95 -0.23 2.45 4.70
N PHE A 96 0.23 2.08 3.51
CA PHE A 96 -0.04 0.78 2.91
C PHE A 96 1.02 -0.21 3.37
N THR A 97 0.61 -1.36 3.89
CA THR A 97 1.53 -2.35 4.47
C THR A 97 0.97 -3.76 4.38
N ASP A 98 1.81 -4.74 4.05
CA ASP A 98 1.54 -6.18 4.21
C ASP A 98 2.01 -6.70 5.58
N LEU A 99 2.41 -5.79 6.48
CA LEU A 99 2.80 -6.03 7.88
C LEU A 99 4.18 -6.66 8.08
N ASP A 100 4.93 -6.95 7.04
CA ASP A 100 6.26 -7.58 7.16
C ASP A 100 7.30 -6.62 7.72
N GLY A 101 7.15 -5.32 7.46
CA GLY A 101 7.96 -4.22 8.00
C GLY A 101 7.32 -3.49 9.18
N LEU A 102 6.18 -3.96 9.71
CA LEU A 102 5.47 -3.28 10.79
C LEU A 102 6.21 -3.41 12.12
N ASP A 103 6.23 -2.32 12.89
CA ASP A 103 6.77 -2.25 14.24
C ASP A 103 5.92 -1.37 15.17
N ASP A 104 6.37 -1.22 16.40
CA ASP A 104 5.65 -0.42 17.41
C ASP A 104 5.56 1.06 17.03
N ASP A 105 6.53 1.61 16.28
CA ASP A 105 6.48 3.01 15.78
C ASP A 105 5.29 3.24 14.84
N VAL A 106 4.97 2.26 13.98
CA VAL A 106 3.82 2.36 13.05
C VAL A 106 2.50 2.17 13.79
N LEU A 107 2.46 1.28 14.81
CA LEU A 107 1.29 1.16 15.69
C LEU A 107 1.03 2.45 16.48
N GLU A 108 2.08 3.11 16.96
CA GLU A 108 1.97 4.40 17.64
C GLU A 108 1.40 5.47 16.70
N MET A 109 1.92 5.58 15.46
CA MET A 109 1.35 6.47 14.45
C MET A 109 -0.12 6.15 14.17
N ASN A 110 -0.50 4.86 14.12
CA ASN A 110 -1.90 4.47 13.94
C ASN A 110 -2.76 4.92 15.12
N ALA A 111 -2.32 4.73 16.36
CA ALA A 111 -3.04 5.19 17.54
C ALA A 111 -3.18 6.73 17.58
N GLU A 112 -2.24 7.46 16.98
CA GLU A 112 -2.26 8.92 16.80
C GLU A 112 -3.10 9.39 15.60
N GLY A 113 -3.65 8.48 14.78
CA GLY A 113 -4.57 8.78 13.70
C GLY A 113 -4.09 8.51 12.28
N THR A 114 -2.86 8.01 12.07
CA THR A 114 -2.44 7.51 10.75
C THR A 114 -3.29 6.31 10.36
N LEU A 115 -3.91 6.37 9.17
CA LEU A 115 -4.71 5.26 8.65
C LEU A 115 -3.79 4.15 8.11
N LEU A 116 -4.00 2.91 8.57
CA LEU A 116 -3.33 1.74 8.01
C LEU A 116 -4.22 1.05 6.97
N ALA A 117 -3.75 1.01 5.73
CA ALA A 117 -4.32 0.19 4.67
C ALA A 117 -3.59 -1.18 4.68
N VAL A 118 -4.17 -2.12 5.43
CA VAL A 118 -3.57 -3.44 5.67
C VAL A 118 -3.84 -4.35 4.50
N HIS A 119 -2.79 -4.88 3.89
CA HIS A 119 -2.91 -5.81 2.78
C HIS A 119 -2.81 -7.26 3.26
N ALA A 120 -3.79 -8.08 2.85
CA ALA A 120 -3.81 -9.51 3.11
C ALA A 120 -3.49 -10.31 1.86
N HIS A 121 -2.49 -11.20 1.95
CA HIS A 121 -2.13 -12.20 0.97
C HIS A 121 -1.69 -13.50 1.66
N GLY A 122 -1.55 -14.61 0.90
CA GLY A 122 -1.34 -15.94 1.49
C GLY A 122 -0.18 -16.04 2.48
N ASP A 123 0.93 -15.36 2.19
CA ASP A 123 2.15 -15.47 3.01
C ASP A 123 2.08 -14.70 4.33
N ASN A 124 1.18 -13.69 4.48
CA ASN A 124 1.16 -12.85 5.67
C ASN A 124 0.03 -13.16 6.68
N ILE A 125 -0.70 -14.25 6.53
CA ILE A 125 -1.76 -14.66 7.47
C ILE A 125 -1.31 -14.63 8.95
N PRO A 126 -0.12 -15.12 9.33
CA PRO A 126 0.34 -15.04 10.71
C PRO A 126 0.51 -13.60 11.21
N LEU A 127 1.00 -12.69 10.35
CA LEU A 127 1.17 -11.26 10.66
C LEU A 127 -0.19 -10.57 10.82
N VAL A 128 -1.13 -10.83 9.90
CA VAL A 128 -2.52 -10.33 10.01
C VAL A 128 -3.13 -10.70 11.35
N LYS A 129 -3.04 -11.98 11.75
CA LYS A 129 -3.55 -12.46 13.05
C LYS A 129 -2.86 -11.82 14.26
N SER A 130 -1.57 -11.52 14.14
CA SER A 130 -0.77 -10.94 15.24
C SER A 130 -0.95 -9.44 15.40
N TRP A 131 -1.04 -8.69 14.29
CA TRP A 131 -0.97 -7.23 14.30
C TRP A 131 -2.33 -6.55 14.26
N VAL A 132 -3.28 -7.03 13.45
CA VAL A 132 -4.58 -6.36 13.27
C VAL A 132 -5.33 -6.17 14.60
N PRO A 133 -5.36 -7.15 15.52
CA PRO A 133 -6.03 -6.96 16.82
C PRO A 133 -5.41 -5.90 17.73
N LYS A 134 -4.17 -5.44 17.44
CA LYS A 134 -3.46 -4.44 18.24
C LYS A 134 -3.69 -3.01 17.73
N MET A 135 -4.26 -2.85 16.53
CA MET A 135 -4.49 -1.54 15.92
C MET A 135 -5.62 -0.81 16.64
N GLN A 136 -5.35 0.43 17.06
CA GLN A 136 -6.28 1.25 17.83
C GLN A 136 -6.85 2.42 17.02
N GLY A 137 -6.14 2.82 15.98
CA GLY A 137 -6.51 3.88 15.07
C GLY A 137 -7.31 3.40 13.85
N PRO A 138 -7.43 4.24 12.81
CA PRO A 138 -8.18 3.91 11.60
C PRO A 138 -7.49 2.82 10.77
N VAL A 139 -8.29 1.86 10.27
CA VAL A 139 -7.83 0.71 9.47
C VAL A 139 -8.76 0.45 8.30
N VAL A 140 -8.18 0.16 7.15
CA VAL A 140 -8.87 -0.35 5.95
C VAL A 140 -8.20 -1.65 5.51
N GLY A 141 -9.00 -2.70 5.29
CA GLY A 141 -8.51 -3.96 4.74
C GLY A 141 -8.35 -3.87 3.22
N THR A 142 -7.26 -4.43 2.70
CA THR A 142 -7.03 -4.56 1.25
C THR A 142 -6.59 -5.97 0.88
N THR A 143 -6.85 -6.35 -0.37
CA THR A 143 -6.44 -7.63 -0.95
C THR A 143 -6.09 -7.46 -2.43
N GLN A 144 -5.34 -8.40 -2.98
CA GLN A 144 -5.12 -8.51 -4.44
C GLN A 144 -6.11 -9.47 -5.11
N SER A 145 -6.79 -10.32 -4.35
CA SER A 145 -7.84 -11.21 -4.82
C SER A 145 -9.20 -10.50 -4.91
N ALA A 146 -10.30 -11.26 -5.07
CA ALA A 146 -11.65 -10.71 -5.10
C ALA A 146 -11.97 -9.93 -3.82
N PRO A 147 -12.51 -8.70 -3.92
CA PRO A 147 -12.83 -7.88 -2.76
C PRO A 147 -13.98 -8.49 -1.95
N LEU A 148 -14.01 -8.15 -0.65
CA LEU A 148 -15.10 -8.47 0.28
C LEU A 148 -15.83 -7.18 0.69
N SER A 149 -16.85 -7.29 1.55
CA SER A 149 -17.64 -6.14 1.98
C SER A 149 -16.82 -5.07 2.74
N ASN A 150 -15.74 -5.46 3.42
CA ASN A 150 -14.85 -4.62 4.22
C ASN A 150 -13.36 -4.85 3.91
N VAL A 151 -13.05 -5.50 2.79
CA VAL A 151 -11.68 -5.69 2.29
C VAL A 151 -11.67 -5.33 0.81
N TYR A 152 -10.94 -4.31 0.44
CA TYR A 152 -11.00 -3.64 -0.86
C TYR A 152 -9.87 -4.07 -1.78
N ASN A 153 -10.10 -3.96 -3.07
CA ASN A 153 -9.07 -4.15 -4.11
C ASN A 153 -9.05 -2.91 -5.00
N PHE A 154 -7.94 -2.18 -4.97
CA PHE A 154 -7.71 -1.00 -5.80
C PHE A 154 -6.85 -1.32 -7.03
N GLY A 155 -6.32 -2.54 -7.12
CA GLY A 155 -5.20 -2.90 -7.99
C GLY A 155 -3.84 -2.64 -7.33
N GLY A 156 -2.78 -2.84 -8.10
CA GLY A 156 -1.41 -2.76 -7.58
C GLY A 156 -0.93 -4.08 -6.97
N PHE A 157 0.39 -4.24 -6.91
CA PHE A 157 1.01 -5.49 -6.47
C PHE A 157 1.96 -5.34 -5.27
N SER A 158 2.62 -4.20 -5.12
CA SER A 158 3.42 -3.84 -3.95
C SER A 158 2.78 -2.67 -3.21
N ASP A 159 3.17 -2.42 -1.95
CA ASP A 159 2.53 -1.37 -1.15
C ASP A 159 2.62 0.02 -1.78
N GLY A 160 3.72 0.30 -2.48
CA GLY A 160 3.91 1.57 -3.17
C GLY A 160 2.91 1.77 -4.30
N ASP A 161 2.84 0.83 -5.24
CA ASP A 161 1.91 0.95 -6.36
C ASP A 161 0.45 0.76 -5.92
N ARG A 162 0.14 -0.06 -4.90
CA ARG A 162 -1.21 -0.09 -4.28
C ARG A 162 -1.64 1.27 -3.76
N GLY A 163 -0.74 2.00 -3.10
CA GLY A 163 -1.01 3.37 -2.64
C GLY A 163 -1.32 4.31 -3.79
N VAL A 164 -0.58 4.20 -4.91
CA VAL A 164 -0.84 4.99 -6.13
C VAL A 164 -2.19 4.63 -6.75
N PHE A 165 -2.50 3.33 -6.91
CA PHE A 165 -3.78 2.88 -7.44
C PHE A 165 -4.96 3.33 -6.59
N ALA A 166 -4.85 3.24 -5.26
CA ALA A 166 -5.88 3.73 -4.35
C ALA A 166 -6.10 5.23 -4.48
N ALA A 167 -5.03 6.03 -4.57
CA ALA A 167 -5.12 7.47 -4.77
C ALA A 167 -5.86 7.82 -6.07
N HIS A 168 -5.54 7.16 -7.18
CA HIS A 168 -6.24 7.35 -8.45
C HIS A 168 -7.72 6.92 -8.38
N GLU A 169 -7.99 5.72 -7.88
CA GLU A 169 -9.35 5.17 -7.81
C GLU A 169 -10.27 6.02 -6.93
N LEU A 170 -9.72 6.60 -5.85
CA LEU A 170 -10.46 7.43 -4.91
C LEU A 170 -10.44 8.93 -5.26
N GLY A 171 -9.97 9.28 -6.47
CA GLY A 171 -10.18 10.59 -7.06
C GLY A 171 -9.19 11.67 -6.60
N ALA A 172 -7.93 11.31 -6.32
CA ALA A 172 -6.88 12.28 -6.09
C ALA A 172 -6.72 13.23 -7.30
N SER A 173 -6.53 14.52 -7.05
CA SER A 173 -6.35 15.53 -8.11
C SER A 173 -4.98 15.43 -8.77
N SER A 174 -3.97 14.99 -8.03
CA SER A 174 -2.64 14.68 -8.54
C SER A 174 -1.94 13.66 -7.63
N VAL A 175 -1.05 12.86 -8.22
CA VAL A 175 -0.22 11.89 -7.48
C VAL A 175 1.24 12.10 -7.89
N SER A 176 2.09 12.35 -6.90
CA SER A 176 3.55 12.47 -7.07
C SER A 176 4.26 11.34 -6.33
N LEU A 177 5.37 10.87 -6.87
CA LEU A 177 6.13 9.74 -6.31
C LEU A 177 7.48 10.22 -5.80
N ILE A 178 7.89 9.72 -4.63
CA ILE A 178 9.23 9.92 -4.05
C ILE A 178 9.76 8.59 -3.50
N GLY A 179 11.06 8.39 -3.46
CA GLY A 179 11.64 7.15 -2.93
C GLY A 179 11.28 5.91 -3.75
N PHE A 180 11.08 6.03 -5.05
CA PHE A 180 10.91 4.91 -5.96
C PHE A 180 12.17 4.73 -6.80
N ASP A 181 12.65 3.50 -6.87
CA ASP A 181 13.71 3.05 -7.78
C ASP A 181 13.28 1.70 -8.36
N LEU A 182 12.58 1.76 -9.48
CA LEU A 182 12.04 0.57 -10.15
C LEU A 182 13.06 -0.09 -11.09
N ASP A 183 14.24 0.53 -11.26
CA ASP A 183 15.36 0.00 -12.03
C ASP A 183 16.45 -0.65 -11.17
N ASP A 184 16.26 -0.73 -9.85
CA ASP A 184 17.25 -1.31 -8.96
C ASP A 184 17.51 -2.79 -9.29
N THR A 185 18.66 -3.04 -9.90
CA THR A 185 19.14 -4.40 -10.23
C THR A 185 19.97 -5.02 -9.11
N SER A 186 20.21 -4.30 -8.01
CA SER A 186 20.99 -4.78 -6.87
C SER A 186 20.20 -5.63 -5.88
N VAL A 187 18.87 -5.66 -6.05
CA VAL A 187 17.95 -6.44 -5.21
C VAL A 187 17.90 -7.91 -5.64
N ASP A 188 17.36 -8.77 -4.76
CA ASP A 188 17.16 -10.18 -5.09
C ASP A 188 16.20 -10.38 -6.29
N PRO A 189 16.23 -11.55 -6.97
CA PRO A 189 15.44 -11.78 -8.18
C PRO A 189 13.92 -11.65 -7.97
N VAL A 190 13.40 -12.02 -6.79
CA VAL A 190 11.95 -11.90 -6.49
C VAL A 190 11.57 -10.43 -6.38
N LYS A 191 12.35 -9.66 -5.63
CA LYS A 191 12.14 -8.21 -5.49
C LYS A 191 12.29 -7.50 -6.84
N HIS A 192 13.30 -7.87 -7.64
CA HIS A 192 13.44 -7.32 -8.99
C HIS A 192 12.20 -7.60 -9.87
N GLY A 193 11.66 -8.82 -9.81
CA GLY A 193 10.39 -9.17 -10.48
C GLY A 193 9.22 -8.29 -10.01
N LYS A 194 9.11 -8.04 -8.70
CA LYS A 194 8.09 -7.14 -8.13
C LYS A 194 8.24 -5.71 -8.66
N LEU A 195 9.48 -5.16 -8.72
CA LEU A 195 9.75 -3.82 -9.26
C LEU A 195 9.37 -3.71 -10.74
N MET A 196 9.70 -4.71 -11.56
CA MET A 196 9.29 -4.75 -12.98
C MET A 196 7.77 -4.77 -13.16
N ILE A 197 7.05 -5.48 -12.31
CA ILE A 197 5.58 -5.52 -12.34
C ILE A 197 5.03 -4.17 -11.90
N ALA A 198 5.51 -3.60 -10.78
CA ALA A 198 5.10 -2.29 -10.31
C ALA A 198 5.27 -1.21 -11.39
N ARG A 199 6.42 -1.20 -12.11
CA ARG A 199 6.64 -0.29 -13.24
C ARG A 199 5.57 -0.42 -14.31
N LYS A 200 5.27 -1.66 -14.76
CA LYS A 200 4.25 -1.90 -15.79
C LYS A 200 2.87 -1.44 -15.32
N LEU A 201 2.52 -1.69 -14.06
CA LEU A 201 1.25 -1.29 -13.49
C LEU A 201 1.14 0.23 -13.36
N LEU A 202 2.19 0.91 -12.89
CA LEU A 202 2.21 2.36 -12.79
C LEU A 202 2.13 3.05 -14.16
N HIS A 203 2.80 2.50 -15.17
CA HIS A 203 2.67 2.98 -16.56
C HIS A 203 1.22 2.92 -17.07
N LEU A 204 0.43 1.88 -16.72
CA LEU A 204 -0.98 1.76 -17.11
C LEU A 204 -1.85 2.92 -16.62
N ILE A 205 -1.46 3.56 -15.51
CA ILE A 205 -2.20 4.67 -14.91
C ILE A 205 -1.50 6.00 -15.06
N GLY A 206 -0.54 6.10 -16.03
CA GLY A 206 0.08 7.33 -16.49
C GLY A 206 1.30 7.80 -15.69
N HIS A 207 1.94 6.91 -14.92
CA HIS A 207 3.22 7.21 -14.26
C HIS A 207 4.38 6.57 -15.02
N ASP A 208 5.17 7.39 -15.69
CA ASP A 208 6.41 6.99 -16.37
C ASP A 208 7.61 7.28 -15.45
N ILE A 209 8.07 6.25 -14.71
CA ILE A 209 9.20 6.29 -13.76
C ILE A 209 10.13 5.10 -13.95
#